data_a5a7ba5a0b76cc2720540ae07641d3f6
#
_entry.id   a5a7ba5a0b76cc2720540ae07641d3f6
#
_cell.length_a   1.000
_cell.length_b   1.000
_cell.length_c   1.000
_cell.angle_alpha   90.00
_cell.angle_beta   90.00
_cell.angle_gamma   90.00
#
_symmetry.space_group_name_H-M   'P 1'
#
loop_
_entity.id
_entity.type
_entity.pdbx_description
1 polymer ?
#
loop_
_entity_poly.entity_id
_entity_poly.type
_entity_poly.pdbx_seq_one_letter_code
_entity_poly.pdbx_strand_id
1 'polypeptide(L)'
;MKTRILMLSALIFIVACNKDKFTTIPQVKISSISPSIVNNGNIITLKGSYTDDEGDMDSVLIVYKWYNGVTVVKKDTLRYNFESLGVPDKTREADIKVTFQYNTANPGPPTLPGVIKDTTATLGLILKDKKENRSDYKESEPIRLKKI
;
A
#
# COMPACT_ATOMS: atom_id res chain seq x y z
N MET A 1 53.20 -48.56 2.36
CA MET A 1 51.76 -48.45 2.66
C MET A 1 51.31 -47.01 2.30
N LYS A 2 50.52 -46.88 1.24
CA LYS A 2 50.05 -45.56 0.75
C LYS A 2 48.63 -45.32 1.29
N THR A 3 48.55 -44.41 2.26
CA THR A 3 47.28 -44.00 2.86
C THR A 3 46.58 -43.05 1.88
N ARG A 4 45.48 -43.50 1.29
CA ARG A 4 44.61 -42.66 0.44
C ARG A 4 43.68 -41.85 1.35
N ILE A 5 43.90 -40.55 1.46
CA ILE A 5 42.97 -39.63 2.11
C ILE A 5 41.83 -39.40 1.15
N LEU A 6 40.65 -39.91 1.52
CA LEU A 6 39.40 -39.68 0.84
C LEU A 6 38.89 -38.31 1.30
N MET A 7 39.08 -37.25 0.50
CA MET A 7 38.40 -35.98 0.69
C MET A 7 36.91 -36.13 0.37
N LEU A 8 36.10 -36.21 1.41
CA LEU A 8 34.66 -36.16 1.29
C LEU A 8 34.26 -34.69 1.10
N SER A 9 34.09 -34.28 -0.14
CA SER A 9 33.55 -32.96 -0.49
C SER A 9 32.06 -32.94 -0.10
N ALA A 10 31.73 -32.34 1.05
CA ALA A 10 30.36 -32.06 1.43
C ALA A 10 29.86 -30.91 0.56
N LEU A 11 29.11 -31.26 -0.51
CA LEU A 11 28.40 -30.29 -1.33
C LEU A 11 27.21 -29.76 -0.52
N ILE A 12 27.40 -28.62 0.13
CA ILE A 12 26.32 -27.90 0.81
C ILE A 12 25.46 -27.26 -0.28
N PHE A 13 24.36 -27.93 -0.62
CA PHE A 13 23.28 -27.27 -1.37
C PHE A 13 22.64 -26.23 -0.47
N ILE A 14 23.01 -24.99 -0.65
CA ILE A 14 22.25 -23.87 -0.13
C ILE A 14 20.98 -23.82 -0.97
N VAL A 15 19.93 -24.51 -0.51
CA VAL A 15 18.58 -24.28 -1.01
C VAL A 15 18.24 -22.85 -0.60
N ALA A 16 18.41 -21.91 -1.53
CA ALA A 16 17.82 -20.59 -1.38
C ALA A 16 16.31 -20.80 -1.33
N CYS A 17 15.79 -20.86 -0.11
CA CYS A 17 14.36 -20.82 0.12
C CYS A 17 13.89 -19.47 -0.44
N ASN A 18 13.32 -19.47 -1.65
CA ASN A 18 12.53 -18.36 -2.11
C ASN A 18 11.45 -18.19 -1.04
N LYS A 19 11.60 -17.15 -0.20
CA LYS A 19 10.56 -16.78 0.76
C LYS A 19 9.29 -16.67 -0.06
N ASP A 20 8.31 -17.51 0.25
CA ASP A 20 7.06 -17.57 -0.50
C ASP A 20 6.56 -16.15 -0.68
N LYS A 21 6.33 -15.77 -1.93
CA LYS A 21 5.81 -14.44 -2.31
C LYS A 21 4.47 -14.16 -1.64
N PHE A 22 3.77 -15.23 -1.29
CA PHE A 22 2.45 -15.19 -0.70
C PHE A 22 2.51 -15.64 0.76
N THR A 23 1.80 -14.92 1.62
CA THR A 23 1.62 -15.22 3.04
C THR A 23 0.14 -15.16 3.38
N THR A 24 -0.27 -15.88 4.42
CA THR A 24 -1.65 -15.86 4.94
C THR A 24 -2.06 -14.51 5.53
N ILE A 25 -1.07 -13.66 5.86
CA ILE A 25 -1.30 -12.27 6.24
C ILE A 25 -1.16 -11.44 4.97
N PRO A 26 -2.17 -10.66 4.57
CA PRO A 26 -2.09 -9.81 3.39
C PRO A 26 -0.85 -8.92 3.40
N GLN A 27 -0.18 -8.79 2.27
CA GLN A 27 0.95 -7.90 2.09
C GLN A 27 0.55 -6.76 1.15
N VAL A 28 0.91 -5.54 1.49
CA VAL A 28 0.67 -4.37 0.64
C VAL A 28 1.97 -3.62 0.39
N LYS A 29 2.11 -3.12 -0.84
CA LYS A 29 3.23 -2.30 -1.27
C LYS A 29 2.70 -1.06 -1.96
N ILE A 30 3.24 0.11 -1.60
CA ILE A 30 3.03 1.34 -2.34
C ILE A 30 4.20 1.54 -3.31
N SER A 31 3.90 1.81 -4.57
CA SER A 31 4.89 2.01 -5.62
C SER A 31 5.09 3.48 -5.97
N SER A 32 4.04 4.29 -5.91
CA SER A 32 4.14 5.72 -6.21
C SER A 32 2.92 6.51 -5.71
N ILE A 33 3.14 7.81 -5.54
CA ILE A 33 2.09 8.81 -5.36
C ILE A 33 2.40 10.01 -6.27
N SER A 34 1.38 10.59 -6.91
CA SER A 34 1.53 11.72 -7.82
C SER A 34 0.26 12.59 -7.86
N PRO A 35 0.41 13.89 -8.14
CA PRO A 35 1.65 14.67 -8.24
C PRO A 35 2.26 14.92 -6.85
N SER A 36 3.56 15.27 -6.79
CA SER A 36 4.23 15.63 -5.54
C SER A 36 3.79 17.02 -5.02
N ILE A 37 3.35 17.92 -5.91
CA ILE A 37 2.74 19.22 -5.59
C ILE A 37 1.31 19.20 -6.10
N VAL A 38 0.37 19.44 -5.20
CA VAL A 38 -1.07 19.30 -5.45
C VAL A 38 -1.72 20.68 -5.36
N ASN A 39 -2.20 21.18 -6.48
CA ASN A 39 -2.99 22.43 -6.56
C ASN A 39 -4.48 22.11 -6.52
N ASN A 40 -5.30 23.14 -6.22
CA ASN A 40 -6.76 23.04 -6.25
C ASN A 40 -7.24 22.38 -7.57
N GLY A 41 -8.11 21.40 -7.46
CA GLY A 41 -8.65 20.64 -8.60
C GLY A 41 -7.76 19.51 -9.14
N ASN A 42 -6.53 19.35 -8.65
CA ASN A 42 -5.69 18.23 -9.10
C ASN A 42 -6.24 16.88 -8.64
N ILE A 43 -5.95 15.85 -9.45
CA ILE A 43 -6.16 14.47 -9.09
C ILE A 43 -4.88 13.90 -8.48
N ILE A 44 -4.99 13.39 -7.26
CA ILE A 44 -3.93 12.66 -6.58
C ILE A 44 -4.10 11.18 -6.93
N THR A 45 -3.04 10.52 -7.36
CA THR A 45 -3.05 9.09 -7.66
C THR A 45 -2.02 8.37 -6.82
N LEU A 46 -2.46 7.42 -5.99
CA LEU A 46 -1.64 6.46 -5.27
C LEU A 46 -1.67 5.14 -6.04
N LYS A 47 -0.51 4.55 -6.28
CA LYS A 47 -0.38 3.22 -6.89
C LYS A 47 0.33 2.28 -5.93
N GLY A 48 -0.07 1.02 -5.98
CA GLY A 48 0.50 -0.04 -5.18
C GLY A 48 0.11 -1.40 -5.72
N SER A 49 0.38 -2.42 -4.94
CA SER A 49 -0.05 -3.80 -5.21
C SER A 49 -0.25 -4.52 -3.90
N TYR A 50 -0.96 -5.64 -3.96
CA TYR A 50 -1.06 -6.55 -2.82
C TYR A 50 -0.79 -7.99 -3.23
N THR A 51 -0.46 -8.79 -2.23
CA THR A 51 -0.43 -10.25 -2.31
C THR A 51 -1.07 -10.85 -1.06
N ASP A 52 -1.77 -11.97 -1.25
CA ASP A 52 -2.40 -12.76 -0.20
C ASP A 52 -2.47 -14.22 -0.63
N ASP A 53 -2.08 -15.18 0.22
CA ASP A 53 -2.00 -16.58 -0.17
C ASP A 53 -3.36 -17.21 -0.46
N GLU A 54 -4.36 -16.83 0.29
CA GLU A 54 -5.71 -17.38 0.21
C GLU A 54 -6.60 -16.64 -0.78
N GLY A 55 -6.26 -15.39 -1.09
CA GLY A 55 -7.01 -14.52 -1.99
C GLY A 55 -8.39 -14.15 -1.43
N ASP A 56 -8.55 -14.21 -0.11
CA ASP A 56 -9.82 -13.97 0.57
C ASP A 56 -9.94 -12.56 1.14
N MET A 57 -9.52 -11.56 0.35
CA MET A 57 -9.53 -10.16 0.72
C MET A 57 -10.93 -9.65 1.07
N ASP A 58 -11.06 -8.93 2.19
CA ASP A 58 -12.29 -8.26 2.64
C ASP A 58 -12.29 -6.78 2.26
N SER A 59 -11.30 -6.03 2.73
CA SER A 59 -11.30 -4.58 2.57
C SER A 59 -9.91 -3.95 2.51
N VAL A 60 -9.88 -2.76 1.88
CA VAL A 60 -8.76 -1.85 1.91
C VAL A 60 -9.13 -0.62 2.74
N LEU A 61 -8.24 -0.25 3.66
CA LEU A 61 -8.31 0.96 4.45
C LEU A 61 -7.30 1.95 3.87
N ILE A 62 -7.80 3.10 3.42
CA ILE A 62 -6.98 4.18 2.90
C ILE A 62 -6.90 5.26 3.97
N VAL A 63 -5.70 5.47 4.51
CA VAL A 63 -5.43 6.43 5.57
C VAL A 63 -4.80 7.67 4.96
N TYR A 64 -5.33 8.85 5.19
CA TYR A 64 -4.63 10.08 4.88
C TYR A 64 -4.23 10.82 6.14
N LYS A 65 -3.06 11.44 6.11
CA LYS A 65 -2.51 12.24 7.20
C LYS A 65 -2.02 13.59 6.68
N TRP A 66 -2.27 14.62 7.45
CA TRP A 66 -1.72 15.95 7.22
C TRP A 66 -0.76 16.31 8.33
N TYR A 67 0.30 17.01 7.97
CA TYR A 67 1.39 17.31 8.87
C TYR A 67 1.61 18.82 9.02
N ASN A 68 1.94 19.22 10.23
CA ASN A 68 2.57 20.49 10.55
C ASN A 68 3.99 20.21 11.06
N GLY A 69 5.00 20.38 10.21
CA GLY A 69 6.33 19.84 10.47
C GLY A 69 6.27 18.31 10.55
N VAL A 70 6.67 17.74 11.67
CA VAL A 70 6.63 16.30 11.93
C VAL A 70 5.36 15.83 12.64
N THR A 71 4.49 16.76 13.06
CA THR A 71 3.28 16.46 13.83
C THR A 71 2.09 16.20 12.92
N VAL A 72 1.41 15.07 13.11
CA VAL A 72 0.13 14.78 12.45
C VAL A 72 -0.95 15.68 13.04
N VAL A 73 -1.53 16.56 12.22
CA VAL A 73 -2.59 17.51 12.63
C VAL A 73 -3.97 17.10 12.16
N LYS A 74 -4.04 16.19 11.18
CA LYS A 74 -5.29 15.58 10.72
C LYS A 74 -4.99 14.16 10.26
N LYS A 75 -5.90 13.25 10.62
CA LYS A 75 -5.89 11.86 10.16
C LYS A 75 -7.31 11.41 9.96
N ASP A 76 -7.56 10.70 8.86
CA ASP A 76 -8.83 10.06 8.61
C ASP A 76 -8.63 8.76 7.82
N THR A 77 -9.65 7.91 7.76
CA THR A 77 -9.58 6.59 7.14
C THR A 77 -10.84 6.31 6.35
N LEU A 78 -10.66 5.97 5.08
CA LEU A 78 -11.73 5.50 4.20
C LEU A 78 -11.61 3.99 4.04
N ARG A 79 -12.75 3.29 4.07
CA ARG A 79 -12.81 1.84 3.89
C ARG A 79 -13.58 1.51 2.62
N TYR A 80 -13.02 0.60 1.82
CA TYR A 80 -13.68 0.03 0.65
C TYR A 80 -13.61 -1.49 0.71
N ASN A 81 -14.72 -2.16 0.44
CA ASN A 81 -14.79 -3.62 0.37
C ASN A 81 -14.36 -4.09 -1.02
N PHE A 82 -13.57 -5.15 -1.09
CA PHE A 82 -13.08 -5.72 -2.34
C PHE A 82 -14.20 -6.20 -3.25
N GLU A 83 -15.27 -6.76 -2.68
CA GLU A 83 -16.46 -7.16 -3.43
C GLU A 83 -17.09 -5.97 -4.17
N SER A 84 -17.24 -4.82 -3.50
CA SER A 84 -17.79 -3.60 -4.10
C SER A 84 -16.88 -2.98 -5.16
N LEU A 85 -15.58 -3.31 -5.14
CA LEU A 85 -14.59 -2.90 -6.14
C LEU A 85 -14.53 -3.87 -7.33
N GLY A 86 -15.32 -4.95 -7.32
CA GLY A 86 -15.38 -5.93 -8.39
C GLY A 86 -14.15 -6.84 -8.47
N VAL A 87 -13.39 -6.97 -7.39
CA VAL A 87 -12.26 -7.90 -7.33
C VAL A 87 -12.80 -9.32 -7.14
N PRO A 88 -12.48 -10.27 -8.06
CA PRO A 88 -12.95 -11.64 -7.93
C PRO A 88 -12.43 -12.33 -6.68
N ASP A 89 -13.25 -13.20 -6.09
CA ASP A 89 -12.80 -14.10 -5.02
C ASP A 89 -11.58 -14.92 -5.46
N LYS A 90 -10.71 -15.24 -4.51
CA LYS A 90 -9.44 -15.97 -4.71
C LYS A 90 -8.40 -15.23 -5.54
N THR A 91 -8.54 -13.91 -5.70
CA THR A 91 -7.50 -13.08 -6.31
C THR A 91 -6.34 -12.91 -5.33
N ARG A 92 -5.24 -13.61 -5.59
CA ARG A 92 -4.06 -13.66 -4.69
C ARG A 92 -3.13 -12.45 -4.84
N GLU A 93 -3.20 -11.75 -5.96
CA GLU A 93 -2.44 -10.52 -6.21
C GLU A 93 -3.19 -9.61 -7.16
N ALA A 94 -3.08 -8.30 -6.95
CA ALA A 94 -3.55 -7.29 -7.89
C ALA A 94 -2.85 -5.94 -7.66
N ASP A 95 -2.91 -5.12 -8.70
CA ASP A 95 -2.52 -3.72 -8.60
C ASP A 95 -3.60 -2.91 -7.89
N ILE A 96 -3.16 -1.95 -7.09
CA ILE A 96 -4.02 -0.99 -6.41
C ILE A 96 -3.81 0.37 -7.05
N LYS A 97 -4.90 1.00 -7.47
CA LYS A 97 -4.92 2.42 -7.88
C LYS A 97 -5.99 3.15 -7.09
N VAL A 98 -5.57 4.10 -6.28
CA VAL A 98 -6.45 4.99 -5.52
C VAL A 98 -6.34 6.39 -6.08
N THR A 99 -7.48 7.03 -6.31
CA THR A 99 -7.54 8.42 -6.78
C THR A 99 -8.37 9.27 -5.84
N PHE A 100 -7.90 10.50 -5.61
CA PHE A 100 -8.63 11.55 -4.91
C PHE A 100 -8.58 12.82 -5.76
N GLN A 101 -9.65 13.59 -5.73
CA GLN A 101 -9.58 14.98 -6.17
C GLN A 101 -9.30 15.90 -4.98
N TYR A 102 -8.56 16.97 -5.21
CA TYR A 102 -8.22 17.91 -4.17
C TYR A 102 -9.12 19.15 -4.23
N ASN A 103 -9.88 19.40 -3.15
CA ASN A 103 -10.75 20.57 -2.96
C ASN A 103 -11.68 20.85 -4.14
N THR A 104 -12.24 19.84 -4.75
CA THR A 104 -13.19 19.96 -5.87
C THR A 104 -14.37 19.05 -5.63
N ALA A 105 -15.58 19.57 -5.74
CA ALA A 105 -16.82 18.83 -5.55
C ALA A 105 -17.40 18.29 -6.88
N ASN A 106 -16.58 18.07 -7.89
CA ASN A 106 -17.02 17.49 -9.16
C ASN A 106 -17.40 16.01 -9.00
N PRO A 107 -18.32 15.48 -9.81
CA PRO A 107 -18.54 14.05 -9.86
C PRO A 107 -17.24 13.32 -10.19
N GLY A 108 -16.93 12.24 -9.46
CA GLY A 108 -15.70 11.47 -9.68
C GLY A 108 -15.10 10.90 -8.40
N PRO A 109 -13.77 10.85 -8.30
CA PRO A 109 -13.09 10.33 -7.12
C PRO A 109 -13.47 11.07 -5.83
N PRO A 110 -13.35 10.43 -4.66
CA PRO A 110 -13.55 11.09 -3.38
C PRO A 110 -12.69 12.36 -3.25
N THR A 111 -13.24 13.37 -2.58
CA THR A 111 -12.55 14.67 -2.41
C THR A 111 -11.79 14.72 -1.10
N LEU A 112 -10.50 15.05 -1.18
CA LEU A 112 -9.74 15.52 -0.02
C LEU A 112 -10.01 17.01 0.17
N PRO A 113 -10.37 17.45 1.40
CA PRO A 113 -10.66 18.86 1.67
C PRO A 113 -9.43 19.75 1.48
N GLY A 114 -9.65 20.99 1.08
CA GLY A 114 -8.59 21.96 0.91
C GLY A 114 -7.94 22.38 2.23
N VAL A 115 -6.75 22.93 2.13
CA VAL A 115 -5.99 23.45 3.28
C VAL A 115 -5.84 24.98 3.19
N ILE A 116 -5.87 25.65 4.34
CA ILE A 116 -5.72 27.11 4.44
C ILE A 116 -4.27 27.60 4.40
N LYS A 117 -3.31 26.69 4.54
CA LYS A 117 -1.88 26.91 4.38
C LYS A 117 -1.24 25.69 3.72
N ASP A 118 -0.13 25.90 3.01
CA ASP A 118 0.62 24.81 2.41
C ASP A 118 0.93 23.71 3.44
N THR A 119 0.52 22.49 3.14
CA THR A 119 0.54 21.38 4.10
C THR A 119 1.17 20.14 3.46
N THR A 120 2.03 19.46 4.19
CA THR A 120 2.52 18.14 3.79
C THR A 120 1.45 17.09 4.11
N ALA A 121 1.23 16.16 3.20
CA ALA A 121 0.29 15.06 3.38
C ALA A 121 0.88 13.74 2.92
N THR A 122 0.40 12.63 3.47
CA THR A 122 0.67 11.28 3.03
C THR A 122 -0.63 10.50 2.87
N LEU A 123 -0.61 9.50 2.00
CA LEU A 123 -1.63 8.48 1.91
C LEU A 123 -1.02 7.13 2.28
N GLY A 124 -1.78 6.29 2.96
CA GLY A 124 -1.31 4.97 3.33
C GLY A 124 -2.39 3.92 3.16
N LEU A 125 -1.98 2.67 3.14
CA LEU A 125 -2.83 1.51 2.93
C LEU A 125 -2.67 0.50 4.06
N ILE A 126 -3.79 -0.08 4.47
CA ILE A 126 -3.89 -1.30 5.26
C ILE A 126 -4.88 -2.21 4.55
N LEU A 127 -4.54 -3.47 4.41
CA LEU A 127 -5.44 -4.48 3.87
C LEU A 127 -5.98 -5.35 5.00
N LYS A 128 -7.18 -5.88 4.81
CA LYS A 128 -7.82 -6.81 5.71
C LYS A 128 -8.43 -7.95 4.90
N ASP A 129 -8.22 -9.19 5.33
CA ASP A 129 -8.85 -10.36 4.75
C ASP A 129 -10.16 -10.74 5.49
N LYS A 130 -10.87 -11.76 4.99
CA LYS A 130 -12.11 -12.28 5.59
C LYS A 130 -11.88 -12.99 6.93
N LYS A 131 -10.63 -13.36 7.25
CA LYS A 131 -10.23 -13.96 8.53
C LYS A 131 -9.76 -12.94 9.57
N GLU A 132 -9.94 -11.65 9.30
CA GLU A 132 -9.56 -10.53 10.15
C GLU A 132 -8.03 -10.27 10.24
N ASN A 133 -7.20 -10.98 9.45
CA ASN A 133 -5.79 -10.65 9.38
C ASN A 133 -5.59 -9.30 8.68
N ARG A 134 -4.60 -8.55 9.14
CA ARG A 134 -4.30 -7.22 8.60
C ARG A 134 -2.86 -7.15 8.14
N SER A 135 -2.66 -6.49 7.00
CA SER A 135 -1.32 -6.13 6.56
C SER A 135 -0.68 -5.11 7.51
N ASP A 136 0.64 -4.98 7.43
CA ASP A 136 1.31 -3.80 7.94
C ASP A 136 0.77 -2.54 7.27
N TYR A 137 0.79 -1.42 8.01
CA TYR A 137 0.55 -0.11 7.42
C TYR A 137 1.71 0.28 6.51
N LYS A 138 1.40 0.61 5.28
CA LYS A 138 2.36 1.19 4.33
C LYS A 138 1.96 2.62 4.00
N GLU A 139 2.92 3.51 4.04
CA GLU A 139 2.73 4.95 3.81
C GLU A 139 3.46 5.39 2.55
N SER A 140 2.86 6.32 1.82
CA SER A 140 3.45 6.90 0.61
C SER A 140 4.57 7.88 0.94
N GLU A 141 5.36 8.22 -0.06
CA GLU A 141 6.15 9.45 -0.02
C GLU A 141 5.23 10.65 0.24
N PRO A 142 5.76 11.70 0.89
CA PRO A 142 4.98 12.90 1.17
C PRO A 142 4.68 13.71 -0.10
N ILE A 143 3.50 14.30 -0.14
CA ILE A 143 3.07 15.27 -1.16
C ILE A 143 2.81 16.63 -0.51
N ARG A 144 2.88 17.69 -1.30
CA ARG A 144 2.62 19.06 -0.85
C ARG A 144 1.26 19.54 -1.33
N LEU A 145 0.30 19.66 -0.43
CA LEU A 145 -0.99 20.30 -0.70
C LEU A 145 -0.81 21.81 -0.67
N LYS A 146 -1.16 22.49 -1.75
CA LYS A 146 -1.15 23.96 -1.82
C LYS A 146 -2.42 24.53 -1.21
N LYS A 147 -2.28 25.68 -0.53
CA LYS A 147 -3.42 26.39 0.01
C LYS A 147 -4.44 26.73 -1.08
N ILE A 148 -5.70 26.74 -0.71
CA ILE A 148 -6.84 27.16 -1.54
C ILE A 148 -7.08 28.65 -1.40
#